data_8751e5a784506299b9702e031ef6a069
#
_entry.id   8751e5a784506299b9702e031ef6a069
#
_cell.length_a   1.000
_cell.length_b   1.000
_cell.length_c   1.000
_cell.angle_alpha   90.00
_cell.angle_beta   90.00
_cell.angle_gamma   90.00
#
_symmetry.space_group_name_H-M   'P 1'
#
loop_
_entity.id
_entity.type
_entity.pdbx_description
1 polymer ?
#
loop_
_entity_poly.entity_id
_entity_poly.type
_entity_poly.pdbx_seq_one_letter_code
_entity_poly.pdbx_strand_id
1 'polypeptide(L)'
;SFIPLENMNKNLRAKMPHFLYSIILPFYFIYQRVFPKLAISRQIYFILTKGKNRVLSKSEILGRLSFCGYELIDDSNYEDRIYFICRKKKTISDEQFPSYGPVVKLKRVGYLGDLIYIYKLRTMYPYSEFIQGDIYEKNHLDLSGKMKNDYRITSWGKIFRKYFIDEIPQIFNWIRGDLNLVGVRALSEHYFSLYPKTLQRKRVNFKPGLIPPYYADLPKTFDEIIESEIKYLDKKEKKPFMTDLQYFLKSVFNIVFVGARSK
;
A
#
# COMPACT_ATOMS: atom_id res chain seq x y z
N SER A 1 7.67 -23.76 -10.86
CA SER A 1 7.95 -22.61 -11.75
C SER A 1 6.64 -22.01 -12.28
N PHE A 2 6.65 -20.74 -12.58
CA PHE A 2 5.48 -20.05 -13.19
C PHE A 2 5.94 -18.86 -14.04
N ILE A 3 5.07 -18.42 -14.96
CA ILE A 3 5.29 -17.21 -15.75
C ILE A 3 4.73 -16.04 -14.97
N PRO A 4 5.54 -15.09 -14.51
CA PRO A 4 5.05 -13.94 -13.77
C PRO A 4 4.27 -12.98 -14.69
N LEU A 5 3.34 -12.25 -14.08
CA LEU A 5 2.53 -11.23 -14.78
C LEU A 5 3.41 -10.21 -15.52
N GLU A 6 4.54 -9.86 -14.92
CA GLU A 6 5.49 -8.91 -15.45
C GLU A 6 6.10 -9.39 -16.79
N ASN A 7 6.52 -10.66 -16.85
CA ASN A 7 7.11 -11.24 -18.06
C ASN A 7 6.06 -11.44 -19.16
N MET A 8 4.86 -11.83 -18.76
CA MET A 8 3.74 -11.95 -19.69
C MET A 8 3.37 -10.61 -20.33
N ASN A 9 3.36 -9.52 -19.57
CA ASN A 9 3.12 -8.18 -20.08
C ASN A 9 4.22 -7.74 -21.05
N LYS A 10 5.50 -8.08 -20.77
CA LYS A 10 6.62 -7.83 -21.70
C LYS A 10 6.44 -8.59 -23.01
N ASN A 11 6.07 -9.86 -22.94
CA ASN A 11 5.86 -10.71 -24.13
C ASN A 11 4.68 -10.21 -24.98
N LEU A 12 3.57 -9.79 -24.37
CA LEU A 12 2.44 -9.17 -25.08
C LEU A 12 2.87 -7.86 -25.77
N ARG A 13 3.61 -7.02 -25.08
CA ARG A 13 4.10 -5.76 -25.62
C ARG A 13 5.07 -5.95 -26.78
N ALA A 14 5.91 -6.99 -26.73
CA ALA A 14 6.85 -7.31 -27.81
C ALA A 14 6.16 -7.85 -29.08
N LYS A 15 4.97 -8.43 -28.95
CA LYS A 15 4.22 -9.04 -30.04
C LYS A 15 3.21 -8.12 -30.73
N MET A 16 2.96 -6.93 -30.19
CA MET A 16 1.89 -6.04 -30.65
C MET A 16 2.35 -4.59 -30.78
N PRO A 17 1.83 -3.82 -31.77
CA PRO A 17 2.00 -2.38 -31.82
C PRO A 17 1.48 -1.72 -30.53
N HIS A 18 2.14 -0.64 -30.11
CA HIS A 18 1.85 0.03 -28.82
C HIS A 18 0.37 0.43 -28.68
N PHE A 19 -0.27 0.86 -29.78
CA PHE A 19 -1.68 1.23 -29.78
C PHE A 19 -2.59 0.03 -29.46
N LEU A 20 -2.41 -1.10 -30.14
CA LEU A 20 -3.18 -2.32 -29.88
C LEU A 20 -2.94 -2.87 -28.46
N TYR A 21 -1.70 -2.83 -28.00
CA TYR A 21 -1.37 -3.22 -26.62
C TYR A 21 -2.15 -2.40 -25.58
N SER A 22 -2.23 -1.08 -25.78
CA SER A 22 -2.93 -0.18 -24.84
C SER A 22 -4.44 -0.46 -24.78
N ILE A 23 -5.05 -0.88 -25.88
CA ILE A 23 -6.47 -1.26 -25.93
C ILE A 23 -6.70 -2.65 -25.32
N ILE A 24 -5.86 -3.62 -25.67
CA ILE A 24 -6.05 -5.02 -25.26
C ILE A 24 -5.71 -5.24 -23.79
N LEU A 25 -4.73 -4.51 -23.25
CA LEU A 25 -4.26 -4.68 -21.88
C LEU A 25 -5.36 -4.60 -20.81
N PRO A 26 -6.29 -3.61 -20.81
CA PRO A 26 -7.38 -3.55 -19.85
C PRO A 26 -8.30 -4.78 -19.89
N PHE A 27 -8.68 -5.22 -21.09
CA PHE A 27 -9.55 -6.40 -21.27
C PHE A 27 -8.85 -7.67 -20.82
N TYR A 28 -7.58 -7.82 -21.17
CA TYR A 28 -6.76 -8.93 -20.76
C TYR A 28 -6.57 -8.96 -19.23
N PHE A 29 -6.36 -7.80 -18.62
CA PHE A 29 -6.30 -7.66 -17.18
C PHE A 29 -7.62 -8.07 -16.51
N ILE A 30 -8.76 -7.59 -17.02
CA ILE A 30 -10.08 -7.97 -16.52
C ILE A 30 -10.25 -9.48 -16.60
N TYR A 31 -9.98 -10.08 -17.76
CA TYR A 31 -10.10 -11.52 -17.96
C TYR A 31 -9.23 -12.33 -16.99
N GLN A 32 -7.96 -11.98 -16.85
CA GLN A 32 -7.00 -12.75 -16.05
C GLN A 32 -7.05 -12.48 -14.54
N ARG A 33 -7.50 -11.29 -14.14
CA ARG A 33 -7.37 -10.82 -12.76
C ARG A 33 -8.70 -10.54 -12.06
N VAL A 34 -9.71 -10.16 -12.81
CA VAL A 34 -11.02 -9.79 -12.24
C VAL A 34 -11.97 -10.98 -12.30
N PHE A 35 -12.15 -11.58 -13.47
CA PHE A 35 -13.06 -12.72 -13.67
C PHE A 35 -12.84 -13.87 -12.68
N PRO A 36 -11.62 -14.32 -12.38
CA PRO A 36 -11.41 -15.41 -11.41
C PRO A 36 -11.76 -15.04 -9.97
N LYS A 37 -11.99 -13.76 -9.68
CA LYS A 37 -12.24 -13.27 -8.32
C LYS A 37 -13.70 -12.92 -8.03
N LEU A 38 -14.50 -12.74 -9.06
CA LEU A 38 -15.93 -12.47 -8.91
C LEU A 38 -16.69 -13.76 -8.63
N ALA A 39 -17.65 -13.73 -7.71
CA ALA A 39 -18.41 -14.88 -7.31
C ALA A 39 -19.15 -15.57 -8.48
N ILE A 40 -19.72 -14.76 -9.39
CA ILE A 40 -20.51 -15.25 -10.53
C ILE A 40 -19.62 -15.81 -11.64
N SER A 41 -18.58 -15.09 -12.05
CA SER A 41 -17.74 -15.48 -13.18
C SER A 41 -16.64 -16.49 -12.82
N ARG A 42 -16.34 -16.65 -11.54
CA ARG A 42 -15.29 -17.54 -11.04
C ARG A 42 -15.48 -18.99 -11.49
N GLN A 43 -16.69 -19.52 -11.34
CA GLN A 43 -16.98 -20.91 -11.69
C GLN A 43 -16.79 -21.14 -13.18
N ILE A 44 -17.39 -20.27 -14.01
CA ILE A 44 -17.27 -20.32 -15.47
C ILE A 44 -15.82 -20.21 -15.91
N TYR A 45 -15.08 -19.27 -15.33
CA TYR A 45 -13.66 -19.08 -15.62
C TYR A 45 -12.83 -20.35 -15.33
N PHE A 46 -13.05 -21.00 -14.19
CA PHE A 46 -12.31 -22.21 -13.85
C PHE A 46 -12.71 -23.43 -14.69
N ILE A 47 -13.98 -23.56 -15.10
CA ILE A 47 -14.41 -24.59 -16.03
C ILE A 47 -13.71 -24.43 -17.38
N LEU A 48 -13.73 -23.22 -17.95
CA LEU A 48 -13.13 -22.93 -19.27
C LEU A 48 -11.61 -23.08 -19.25
N THR A 49 -10.94 -22.61 -18.22
CA THR A 49 -9.48 -22.59 -18.15
C THR A 49 -8.88 -23.83 -17.48
N LYS A 50 -9.71 -24.69 -16.89
CA LYS A 50 -9.30 -25.84 -16.05
C LYS A 50 -8.28 -25.44 -14.99
N GLY A 51 -8.34 -24.21 -14.50
CA GLY A 51 -7.41 -23.64 -13.52
C GLY A 51 -5.99 -23.38 -14.05
N LYS A 52 -5.71 -23.60 -15.33
CA LYS A 52 -4.37 -23.51 -15.91
C LYS A 52 -3.89 -22.09 -16.20
N ASN A 53 -4.80 -21.15 -16.43
CA ASN A 53 -4.46 -19.78 -16.85
C ASN A 53 -4.35 -18.80 -15.69
N ARG A 54 -3.96 -19.25 -14.51
CA ARG A 54 -3.71 -18.35 -13.38
C ARG A 54 -2.42 -17.59 -13.62
N VAL A 55 -2.56 -16.29 -13.84
CA VAL A 55 -1.43 -15.36 -13.88
C VAL A 55 -1.32 -14.70 -12.51
N LEU A 56 -0.20 -14.93 -11.85
CA LEU A 56 0.10 -14.36 -10.54
C LEU A 56 1.36 -13.50 -10.67
N SER A 57 1.46 -12.43 -9.87
CA SER A 57 2.71 -11.70 -9.73
C SER A 57 3.68 -12.46 -8.84
N LYS A 58 4.98 -12.15 -8.95
CA LYS A 58 6.01 -12.67 -8.02
C LYS A 58 5.58 -12.41 -6.57
N SER A 59 5.16 -11.19 -6.26
CA SER A 59 4.69 -10.79 -4.94
C SER A 59 3.53 -11.64 -4.42
N GLU A 60 2.52 -11.91 -5.26
CA GLU A 60 1.37 -12.71 -4.85
C GLU A 60 1.74 -14.16 -4.55
N ILE A 61 2.65 -14.75 -5.33
CA ILE A 61 3.08 -16.13 -5.08
C ILE A 61 3.91 -16.24 -3.81
N LEU A 62 4.89 -15.36 -3.64
CA LEU A 62 5.73 -15.37 -2.44
C LEU A 62 4.90 -15.12 -1.19
N GLY A 63 3.94 -14.17 -1.27
CA GLY A 63 3.01 -13.92 -0.17
C GLY A 63 2.13 -15.12 0.16
N ARG A 64 1.65 -15.86 -0.84
CA ARG A 64 0.89 -17.11 -0.62
C ARG A 64 1.73 -18.19 0.03
N LEU A 65 2.99 -18.35 -0.39
CA LEU A 65 3.92 -19.29 0.21
C LEU A 65 4.18 -18.95 1.67
N SER A 66 4.48 -17.68 1.96
CA SER A 66 4.66 -17.19 3.33
C SER A 66 3.42 -17.42 4.19
N PHE A 67 2.23 -17.09 3.66
CA PHE A 67 0.95 -17.37 4.35
C PHE A 67 0.74 -18.87 4.65
N CYS A 68 1.15 -19.74 3.74
CA CYS A 68 1.08 -21.20 3.94
C CYS A 68 2.22 -21.76 4.83
N GLY A 69 3.01 -20.90 5.46
CA GLY A 69 4.07 -21.30 6.37
C GLY A 69 5.37 -21.73 5.68
N TYR A 70 5.61 -21.25 4.45
CA TYR A 70 6.88 -21.47 3.75
C TYR A 70 7.75 -20.21 3.80
N GLU A 71 9.02 -20.40 4.01
CA GLU A 71 10.06 -19.38 3.94
C GLU A 71 10.79 -19.49 2.61
N LEU A 72 11.00 -18.35 1.94
CA LEU A 72 11.77 -18.28 0.70
C LEU A 72 13.27 -18.37 1.04
N ILE A 73 13.94 -19.38 0.51
CA ILE A 73 15.39 -19.56 0.63
C ILE A 73 16.08 -18.84 -0.54
N ASP A 74 15.63 -19.12 -1.76
CA ASP A 74 16.22 -18.55 -2.97
C ASP A 74 15.21 -18.40 -4.08
N ASP A 75 15.42 -17.42 -4.98
CA ASP A 75 14.65 -17.26 -6.20
C ASP A 75 15.56 -16.92 -7.38
N SER A 76 15.34 -17.58 -8.49
CA SER A 76 16.07 -17.35 -9.73
C SER A 76 15.14 -17.19 -10.92
N ASN A 77 15.57 -16.36 -11.87
CA ASN A 77 14.86 -16.20 -13.13
C ASN A 77 15.59 -17.03 -14.22
N TYR A 78 14.88 -17.91 -14.87
CA TYR A 78 15.39 -18.66 -16.01
C TYR A 78 14.38 -18.57 -17.15
N GLU A 79 14.81 -18.01 -18.27
CA GLU A 79 13.94 -17.64 -19.40
C GLU A 79 12.75 -16.77 -18.94
N ASP A 80 11.52 -17.16 -19.28
CA ASP A 80 10.29 -16.46 -18.88
C ASP A 80 9.72 -16.90 -17.53
N ARG A 81 10.41 -17.79 -16.80
CA ARG A 81 9.90 -18.41 -15.57
C ARG A 81 10.70 -17.98 -14.37
N ILE A 82 10.01 -17.96 -13.23
CA ILE A 82 10.64 -17.83 -11.93
C ILE A 82 10.64 -19.18 -11.26
N TYR A 83 11.81 -19.58 -10.77
CA TYR A 83 12.03 -20.72 -9.90
C TYR A 83 12.30 -20.22 -8.49
N PHE A 84 11.82 -20.94 -7.51
CA PHE A 84 12.06 -20.61 -6.12
C PHE A 84 12.22 -21.88 -5.30
N ILE A 85 13.06 -21.79 -4.29
CA ILE A 85 13.32 -22.81 -3.29
C ILE A 85 12.72 -22.34 -1.98
N CYS A 86 11.85 -23.15 -1.40
CA CYS A 86 11.16 -22.82 -0.16
C CYS A 86 11.37 -23.92 0.89
N ARG A 87 11.51 -23.49 2.14
CA ARG A 87 11.55 -24.37 3.32
C ARG A 87 10.25 -24.22 4.09
N LYS A 88 9.71 -25.30 4.61
CA LYS A 88 8.54 -25.24 5.49
C LYS A 88 8.96 -24.62 6.83
N LYS A 89 8.31 -23.53 7.22
CA LYS A 89 8.47 -22.86 8.52
C LYS A 89 7.54 -23.53 9.53
N LYS A 90 7.98 -23.76 10.76
CA LYS A 90 7.20 -24.48 11.76
C LYS A 90 5.95 -23.74 12.28
N THR A 91 5.88 -22.44 12.12
CA THR A 91 4.77 -21.60 12.59
C THR A 91 3.99 -20.99 11.43
N ILE A 92 2.71 -21.37 11.32
CA ILE A 92 1.73 -20.64 10.51
C ILE A 92 1.20 -19.54 11.42
N SER A 93 1.17 -18.29 10.96
CA SER A 93 0.53 -17.22 11.73
C SER A 93 -0.98 -17.36 11.60
N ASP A 94 -1.65 -17.81 12.65
CA ASP A 94 -3.11 -18.03 12.68
C ASP A 94 -3.94 -16.73 12.68
N GLU A 95 -3.31 -15.55 12.78
CA GLU A 95 -4.01 -14.33 13.10
C GLU A 95 -4.37 -13.41 11.91
N GLN A 96 -3.96 -13.72 10.68
CA GLN A 96 -4.19 -12.82 9.56
C GLN A 96 -4.90 -13.50 8.38
N PHE A 97 -6.15 -13.13 8.15
CA PHE A 97 -6.85 -13.52 6.93
C PHE A 97 -6.41 -12.63 5.75
N PRO A 98 -5.97 -13.24 4.63
CA PRO A 98 -5.59 -12.48 3.45
C PRO A 98 -6.80 -11.75 2.87
N SER A 99 -6.62 -10.50 2.54
CA SER A 99 -7.68 -9.69 1.94
C SER A 99 -7.54 -9.64 0.41
N TYR A 100 -8.67 -9.78 -0.31
CA TYR A 100 -8.68 -9.83 -1.77
C TYR A 100 -9.45 -8.69 -2.43
N GLY A 101 -10.30 -7.99 -1.70
CA GLY A 101 -11.18 -6.96 -2.24
C GLY A 101 -10.42 -5.73 -2.80
N PRO A 102 -11.09 -4.87 -3.56
CA PRO A 102 -10.51 -3.63 -4.05
C PRO A 102 -10.23 -2.63 -2.92
N VAL A 103 -10.93 -2.74 -1.80
CA VAL A 103 -10.72 -1.93 -0.59
C VAL A 103 -10.00 -2.76 0.46
N VAL A 104 -8.97 -2.19 1.06
CA VAL A 104 -8.23 -2.78 2.18
C VAL A 104 -8.54 -2.03 3.45
N LYS A 105 -8.60 -2.76 4.57
CA LYS A 105 -8.68 -2.22 5.92
C LYS A 105 -7.29 -2.28 6.53
N LEU A 106 -6.80 -1.15 7.01
CA LEU A 106 -5.48 -1.04 7.61
C LEU A 106 -5.63 -0.64 9.07
N LYS A 107 -5.17 -1.49 9.98
CA LYS A 107 -5.16 -1.23 11.41
C LYS A 107 -4.13 -0.12 11.72
N ARG A 108 -4.53 0.92 12.43
CA ARG A 108 -3.72 2.11 12.69
C ARG A 108 -3.96 2.62 14.11
N VAL A 109 -2.95 3.29 14.66
CA VAL A 109 -3.06 3.99 15.95
C VAL A 109 -3.87 5.27 15.75
N GLY A 110 -4.95 5.39 16.49
CA GLY A 110 -5.88 6.52 16.50
C GLY A 110 -5.78 7.39 17.74
N TYR A 111 -6.91 8.03 18.07
CA TYR A 111 -7.04 8.88 19.25
C TYR A 111 -6.92 8.05 20.55
N LEU A 112 -6.26 8.60 21.58
CA LEU A 112 -5.95 7.95 22.85
C LEU A 112 -5.18 6.64 22.75
N GLY A 113 -4.60 6.34 21.58
CA GLY A 113 -3.91 5.08 21.31
C GLY A 113 -4.82 3.94 20.87
N ASP A 114 -6.12 4.17 20.74
CA ASP A 114 -7.07 3.20 20.24
C ASP A 114 -6.74 2.77 18.82
N LEU A 115 -7.03 1.52 18.50
CA LEU A 115 -6.79 0.99 17.17
C LEU A 115 -8.01 1.22 16.28
N ILE A 116 -7.81 2.00 15.24
CA ILE A 116 -8.81 2.28 14.20
C ILE A 116 -8.51 1.55 12.90
N TYR A 117 -9.54 1.32 12.09
CA TYR A 117 -9.39 0.78 10.75
C TYR A 117 -9.58 1.88 9.70
N ILE A 118 -8.52 2.21 8.97
CA ILE A 118 -8.62 3.11 7.82
C ILE A 118 -8.81 2.33 6.53
N TYR A 119 -9.63 2.88 5.65
CA TYR A 119 -9.96 2.27 4.35
C TYR A 119 -9.13 2.89 3.24
N LYS A 120 -8.56 2.03 2.38
CA LYS A 120 -7.84 2.47 1.17
C LYS A 120 -8.20 1.57 -0.01
N LEU A 121 -8.04 2.10 -1.23
CA LEU A 121 -8.04 1.23 -2.40
C LEU A 121 -6.76 0.39 -2.41
N ARG A 122 -6.88 -0.85 -2.86
CA ARG A 122 -5.76 -1.77 -2.96
C ARG A 122 -4.79 -1.34 -4.06
N THR A 123 -3.59 -1.01 -3.68
CA THR A 123 -2.48 -0.63 -4.59
C THR A 123 -1.39 -1.68 -4.69
N MET A 124 -1.43 -2.69 -3.82
CA MET A 124 -0.49 -3.81 -3.80
C MET A 124 -1.16 -5.11 -4.23
N TYR A 125 -0.36 -6.06 -4.69
CA TYR A 125 -0.86 -7.40 -4.99
C TYR A 125 -1.42 -8.08 -3.74
N PRO A 126 -2.42 -8.97 -3.88
CA PRO A 126 -2.90 -9.78 -2.75
C PRO A 126 -1.76 -10.57 -2.08
N TYR A 127 -1.87 -10.81 -0.80
CA TYR A 127 -0.87 -11.47 0.05
C TYR A 127 0.46 -10.72 0.22
N SER A 128 0.61 -9.54 -0.33
CA SER A 128 1.86 -8.76 -0.21
C SER A 128 2.17 -8.34 1.24
N GLU A 129 1.18 -8.36 2.11
CA GLU A 129 1.32 -8.13 3.55
C GLU A 129 2.25 -9.17 4.22
N PHE A 130 2.23 -10.41 3.76
CA PHE A 130 3.00 -11.52 4.37
C PHE A 130 4.48 -11.54 4.00
N ILE A 131 4.91 -10.74 3.03
CA ILE A 131 6.33 -10.63 2.61
C ILE A 131 6.95 -9.29 2.94
N GLN A 132 6.31 -8.50 3.81
CA GLN A 132 6.82 -7.17 4.15
C GLN A 132 8.19 -7.24 4.85
N GLY A 133 8.35 -8.16 5.79
CA GLY A 133 9.61 -8.38 6.50
C GLY A 133 10.74 -8.78 5.56
N ASP A 134 10.50 -9.78 4.73
CA ASP A 134 11.51 -10.30 3.78
C ASP A 134 12.00 -9.22 2.80
N ILE A 135 11.08 -8.33 2.36
CA ILE A 135 11.45 -7.21 1.47
C ILE A 135 12.24 -6.15 2.23
N TYR A 136 11.87 -5.88 3.48
CA TYR A 136 12.60 -4.93 4.31
C TYR A 136 14.04 -5.38 4.56
N GLU A 137 14.22 -6.65 4.89
CA GLU A 137 15.55 -7.25 5.12
C GLU A 137 16.44 -7.22 3.86
N LYS A 138 15.83 -7.44 2.65
CA LYS A 138 16.58 -7.46 1.39
C LYS A 138 16.88 -6.08 0.82
N ASN A 139 15.93 -5.15 0.91
CA ASN A 139 15.99 -3.88 0.15
C ASN A 139 16.25 -2.65 1.03
N HIS A 140 16.04 -2.75 2.35
CA HIS A 140 16.08 -1.65 3.31
C HIS A 140 15.15 -0.47 2.94
N LEU A 141 15.19 0.57 3.75
CA LEU A 141 14.47 1.82 3.46
C LEU A 141 15.35 2.74 2.64
N ASP A 142 14.74 3.56 1.80
CA ASP A 142 15.39 4.71 1.18
C ASP A 142 15.46 5.89 2.18
N LEU A 143 16.11 6.98 1.77
CA LEU A 143 16.25 8.19 2.60
C LEU A 143 14.90 8.80 3.01
N SER A 144 13.83 8.51 2.27
CA SER A 144 12.47 8.97 2.57
C SER A 144 11.72 8.06 3.54
N GLY A 145 12.36 7.02 4.08
CA GLY A 145 11.75 6.04 4.99
C GLY A 145 10.82 5.04 4.31
N LYS A 146 10.93 4.84 2.99
CA LYS A 146 10.15 3.87 2.21
C LYS A 146 10.97 2.68 1.79
N MET A 147 10.29 1.57 1.49
CA MET A 147 10.97 0.41 0.92
C MET A 147 11.46 0.69 -0.48
N LYS A 148 12.76 0.52 -0.69
CA LYS A 148 13.40 0.65 -1.99
C LYS A 148 12.93 -0.48 -2.92
N ASN A 149 12.57 -0.13 -4.17
CA ASN A 149 12.15 -1.12 -5.18
C ASN A 149 11.02 -2.06 -4.72
N ASP A 150 9.98 -1.53 -4.08
CA ASP A 150 8.85 -2.32 -3.60
C ASP A 150 8.04 -2.92 -4.76
N TYR A 151 8.34 -4.15 -5.14
CA TYR A 151 7.67 -4.89 -6.22
C TYR A 151 6.26 -5.38 -5.85
N ARG A 152 5.80 -5.12 -4.62
CA ARG A 152 4.42 -5.40 -4.21
C ARG A 152 3.43 -4.46 -4.85
N ILE A 153 3.88 -3.27 -5.25
CA ILE A 153 3.02 -2.22 -5.79
C ILE A 153 2.65 -2.55 -7.24
N THR A 154 1.35 -2.57 -7.53
CA THR A 154 0.86 -2.78 -8.90
C THR A 154 1.12 -1.54 -9.78
N SER A 155 1.12 -1.71 -11.10
CA SER A 155 1.25 -0.58 -12.03
C SER A 155 0.15 0.47 -11.81
N TRP A 156 -1.09 0.04 -11.61
CA TRP A 156 -2.21 0.91 -11.25
C TRP A 156 -2.03 1.52 -9.87
N GLY A 157 -1.48 0.75 -8.93
CA GLY A 157 -1.19 1.23 -7.60
C GLY A 157 -0.23 2.41 -7.57
N LYS A 158 0.75 2.44 -8.48
CA LYS A 158 1.64 3.60 -8.64
C LYS A 158 0.88 4.86 -9.05
N ILE A 159 -0.05 4.72 -10.00
CA ILE A 159 -0.90 5.83 -10.45
C ILE A 159 -1.83 6.29 -9.32
N PHE A 160 -2.52 5.36 -8.67
CA PHE A 160 -3.45 5.69 -7.58
C PHE A 160 -2.75 6.43 -6.44
N ARG A 161 -1.57 5.97 -6.02
CA ARG A 161 -0.77 6.65 -4.99
C ARG A 161 -0.32 8.03 -5.43
N LYS A 162 0.11 8.17 -6.70
CA LYS A 162 0.55 9.46 -7.24
C LYS A 162 -0.54 10.54 -7.17
N TYR A 163 -1.80 10.15 -7.37
CA TYR A 163 -2.95 11.07 -7.42
C TYR A 163 -3.88 10.96 -6.20
N PHE A 164 -3.45 10.29 -5.12
CA PHE A 164 -4.22 10.10 -3.88
C PHE A 164 -5.55 9.36 -4.07
N ILE A 165 -5.76 8.71 -5.20
CA ILE A 165 -6.98 7.95 -5.50
C ILE A 165 -7.15 6.80 -4.51
N ASP A 166 -6.05 6.20 -4.06
CA ASP A 166 -6.08 5.12 -3.07
C ASP A 166 -6.59 5.59 -1.70
N GLU A 167 -6.57 6.87 -1.42
CA GLU A 167 -6.99 7.45 -0.14
C GLU A 167 -8.48 7.87 -0.12
N ILE A 168 -9.16 7.88 -1.28
CA ILE A 168 -10.59 8.25 -1.38
C ILE A 168 -11.48 7.52 -0.36
N PRO A 169 -11.34 6.20 -0.11
CA PRO A 169 -12.16 5.52 0.89
C PRO A 169 -11.98 6.03 2.32
N GLN A 170 -10.91 6.77 2.63
CA GLN A 170 -10.74 7.38 3.96
C GLN A 170 -11.76 8.49 4.25
N ILE A 171 -12.46 8.99 3.25
CA ILE A 171 -13.59 9.91 3.42
C ILE A 171 -14.65 9.28 4.36
N PHE A 172 -14.86 7.97 4.27
CA PHE A 172 -15.75 7.27 5.21
C PHE A 172 -15.24 7.32 6.66
N ASN A 173 -13.90 7.24 6.86
CA ASN A 173 -13.33 7.39 8.19
C ASN A 173 -13.51 8.81 8.73
N TRP A 174 -13.39 9.82 7.87
CA TRP A 174 -13.65 11.21 8.25
C TRP A 174 -15.13 11.43 8.62
N ILE A 175 -16.07 10.95 7.81
CA ILE A 175 -17.53 11.05 8.09
C ILE A 175 -17.88 10.32 9.41
N ARG A 176 -17.27 9.16 9.68
CA ARG A 176 -17.45 8.42 10.94
C ARG A 176 -16.81 9.09 12.15
N GLY A 177 -15.96 10.08 11.94
CA GLY A 177 -15.21 10.74 13.02
C GLY A 177 -13.98 9.97 13.51
N ASP A 178 -13.54 8.93 12.80
CA ASP A 178 -12.27 8.22 13.10
C ASP A 178 -11.07 9.11 12.77
N LEU A 179 -11.19 9.96 11.74
CA LEU A 179 -10.17 10.91 11.27
C LEU A 179 -10.71 12.34 11.28
N ASN A 180 -9.81 13.29 11.51
CA ASN A 180 -10.04 14.70 11.19
C ASN A 180 -9.70 14.97 9.71
N LEU A 181 -10.13 16.11 9.17
CA LEU A 181 -9.71 16.54 7.84
C LEU A 181 -8.21 16.81 7.80
N VAL A 182 -7.70 17.56 8.79
CA VAL A 182 -6.26 17.84 8.94
C VAL A 182 -5.77 17.25 10.27
N GLY A 183 -4.62 16.59 10.24
CA GLY A 183 -4.04 15.97 11.42
C GLY A 183 -2.83 15.12 11.10
N VAL A 184 -2.11 14.66 12.11
CA VAL A 184 -0.99 13.74 11.93
C VAL A 184 -1.45 12.44 11.26
N ARG A 185 -0.60 11.83 10.44
CA ARG A 185 -0.97 10.61 9.71
C ARG A 185 -1.26 9.46 10.66
N ALA A 186 -2.31 8.68 10.40
CA ALA A 186 -2.58 7.43 11.11
C ALA A 186 -1.50 6.38 10.78
N LEU A 187 -0.68 5.99 11.75
CA LEU A 187 0.46 5.08 11.59
C LEU A 187 0.12 3.65 11.99
N SER A 188 0.81 2.66 11.39
CA SER A 188 0.81 1.30 11.94
C SER A 188 1.51 1.27 13.30
N GLU A 189 1.20 0.28 14.14
CA GLU A 189 1.84 0.12 15.45
C GLU A 189 3.36 0.06 15.33
N HIS A 190 3.88 -0.68 14.34
CA HIS A 190 5.31 -0.76 14.06
C HIS A 190 5.91 0.60 13.68
N TYR A 191 5.28 1.33 12.74
CA TYR A 191 5.81 2.63 12.31
C TYR A 191 5.69 3.68 13.43
N PHE A 192 4.62 3.60 14.23
CA PHE A 192 4.43 4.43 15.40
C PHE A 192 5.53 4.21 16.46
N SER A 193 6.01 2.97 16.64
CA SER A 193 7.08 2.66 17.59
C SER A 193 8.45 3.25 17.20
N LEU A 194 8.66 3.62 15.93
CA LEU A 194 9.89 4.28 15.45
C LEU A 194 9.98 5.77 15.86
N TYR A 195 8.87 6.37 16.25
CA TYR A 195 8.82 7.76 16.67
C TYR A 195 9.34 7.95 18.10
N PRO A 196 9.93 9.11 18.44
CA PRO A 196 10.29 9.43 19.82
C PRO A 196 9.12 9.28 20.80
N LYS A 197 9.36 8.72 21.99
CA LYS A 197 8.30 8.47 22.98
C LYS A 197 7.53 9.72 23.37
N THR A 198 8.19 10.87 23.41
CA THR A 198 7.56 12.18 23.67
C THR A 198 6.53 12.52 22.60
N LEU A 199 6.88 12.33 21.32
CA LEU A 199 5.98 12.59 20.21
C LEU A 199 4.86 11.54 20.14
N GLN A 200 5.13 10.26 20.42
CA GLN A 200 4.10 9.23 20.52
C GLN A 200 2.99 9.64 21.51
N ARG A 201 3.37 10.06 22.71
CA ARG A 201 2.41 10.53 23.76
C ARG A 201 1.63 11.76 23.30
N LYS A 202 2.28 12.67 22.60
CA LYS A 202 1.63 13.89 22.10
C LYS A 202 0.64 13.59 20.97
N ARG A 203 1.02 12.72 20.05
CA ARG A 203 0.19 12.33 18.89
C ARG A 203 -1.14 11.72 19.28
N VAL A 204 -1.16 10.84 20.28
CA VAL A 204 -2.39 10.16 20.70
C VAL A 204 -3.44 11.08 21.34
N ASN A 205 -3.06 12.27 21.77
CA ASN A 205 -4.01 13.28 22.28
C ASN A 205 -4.83 13.94 21.17
N PHE A 206 -4.52 13.67 19.91
CA PHE A 206 -5.22 14.22 18.75
C PHE A 206 -5.68 13.11 17.81
N LYS A 207 -6.89 13.28 17.25
CA LYS A 207 -7.34 12.40 16.16
C LYS A 207 -6.41 12.57 14.97
N PRO A 208 -5.96 11.46 14.34
CA PRO A 208 -5.20 11.56 13.09
C PRO A 208 -6.05 12.21 11.99
N GLY A 209 -5.37 12.70 10.95
CA GLY A 209 -6.02 13.42 9.85
C GLY A 209 -5.88 12.72 8.51
N LEU A 210 -6.81 13.07 7.62
CA LEU A 210 -6.79 12.69 6.21
C LEU A 210 -5.65 13.40 5.48
N ILE A 211 -5.43 14.69 5.78
CA ILE A 211 -4.38 15.53 5.21
C ILE A 211 -3.29 15.75 6.28
N PRO A 212 -2.16 15.03 6.20
CA PRO A 212 -1.07 15.19 7.14
C PRO A 212 -0.28 16.50 6.95
N PRO A 213 0.33 17.04 8.05
CA PRO A 213 1.07 18.30 8.02
C PRO A 213 2.28 18.30 7.09
N TYR A 214 2.86 17.15 6.79
CA TYR A 214 4.02 17.08 5.89
C TYR A 214 3.70 17.48 4.44
N TYR A 215 2.43 17.50 4.00
CA TYR A 215 2.08 18.10 2.71
C TYR A 215 2.18 19.62 2.72
N ALA A 216 2.06 20.24 3.90
CA ALA A 216 2.30 21.68 4.04
C ALA A 216 3.77 22.02 4.15
N ASP A 217 4.56 21.23 4.88
CA ASP A 217 5.95 21.53 5.21
C ASP A 217 6.98 20.91 4.24
N LEU A 218 6.56 19.90 3.44
CA LEU A 218 7.36 19.23 2.40
C LEU A 218 8.69 18.64 2.89
N PRO A 219 8.71 17.90 4.00
CA PRO A 219 9.91 17.29 4.55
C PRO A 219 10.55 16.31 3.56
N LYS A 220 11.88 16.20 3.59
CA LYS A 220 12.63 15.29 2.72
C LYS A 220 13.14 14.05 3.45
N THR A 221 13.35 14.16 4.76
CA THR A 221 13.86 13.08 5.62
C THR A 221 12.83 12.67 6.67
N PHE A 222 13.08 11.53 7.32
CA PHE A 222 12.23 11.06 8.42
C PHE A 222 12.28 12.02 9.62
N ASP A 223 13.45 12.55 9.93
CA ASP A 223 13.61 13.50 11.02
C ASP A 223 12.85 14.81 10.76
N GLU A 224 12.91 15.33 9.52
CA GLU A 224 12.11 16.48 9.11
C GLU A 224 10.58 16.20 9.19
N ILE A 225 10.14 14.95 8.95
CA ILE A 225 8.73 14.56 9.16
C ILE A 225 8.38 14.69 10.65
N ILE A 226 9.25 14.17 11.52
CA ILE A 226 9.06 14.27 12.98
C ILE A 226 8.97 15.74 13.42
N GLU A 227 9.88 16.59 12.94
CA GLU A 227 9.88 18.03 13.25
C GLU A 227 8.60 18.74 12.76
N SER A 228 8.16 18.44 11.52
CA SER A 228 6.92 18.98 10.96
C SER A 228 5.71 18.61 11.83
N GLU A 229 5.64 17.36 12.30
CA GLU A 229 4.54 16.92 13.16
C GLU A 229 4.59 17.56 14.55
N ILE A 230 5.77 17.70 15.17
CA ILE A 230 5.94 18.42 16.43
C ILE A 230 5.44 19.85 16.28
N LYS A 231 5.92 20.56 15.26
CA LYS A 231 5.55 21.94 14.96
C LYS A 231 4.03 22.13 14.77
N TYR A 232 3.42 21.19 14.04
CA TYR A 232 1.97 21.20 13.83
C TYR A 232 1.22 20.99 15.15
N LEU A 233 1.59 19.99 15.94
CA LEU A 233 0.93 19.66 17.18
C LEU A 233 1.07 20.77 18.24
N ASP A 234 2.27 21.41 18.32
CA ASP A 234 2.50 22.56 19.21
C ASP A 234 1.60 23.76 18.87
N LYS A 235 1.40 24.01 17.58
CA LYS A 235 0.48 25.05 17.13
C LYS A 235 -0.98 24.69 17.38
N LYS A 236 -1.33 23.41 17.13
CA LYS A 236 -2.69 22.90 17.28
C LYS A 236 -3.16 22.94 18.74
N GLU A 237 -2.28 22.68 19.70
CA GLU A 237 -2.59 22.84 21.14
C GLU A 237 -3.02 24.27 21.49
N LYS A 238 -2.37 25.27 20.87
CA LYS A 238 -2.63 26.69 21.17
C LYS A 238 -3.84 27.24 20.40
N LYS A 239 -3.96 26.88 19.11
CA LYS A 239 -4.97 27.43 18.19
C LYS A 239 -5.48 26.34 17.25
N PRO A 240 -6.35 25.42 17.72
CA PRO A 240 -6.71 24.19 16.97
C PRO A 240 -7.28 24.49 15.59
N PHE A 241 -8.34 25.29 15.52
CA PHE A 241 -9.04 25.60 14.27
C PHE A 241 -8.15 26.37 13.28
N MET A 242 -7.45 27.39 13.73
CA MET A 242 -6.63 28.23 12.87
C MET A 242 -5.44 27.45 12.32
N THR A 243 -4.86 26.56 13.11
CA THR A 243 -3.77 25.68 12.68
C THR A 243 -4.24 24.71 11.59
N ASP A 244 -5.38 24.07 11.80
CA ASP A 244 -5.94 23.15 10.80
C ASP A 244 -6.24 23.87 9.49
N LEU A 245 -6.85 25.06 9.54
CA LEU A 245 -7.14 25.87 8.37
C LEU A 245 -5.86 26.27 7.60
N GLN A 246 -4.85 26.77 8.31
CA GLN A 246 -3.56 27.13 7.71
C GLN A 246 -2.88 25.93 7.03
N TYR A 247 -2.81 24.80 7.70
CA TYR A 247 -2.21 23.58 7.16
C TYR A 247 -3.01 23.00 6.01
N PHE A 248 -4.33 23.08 6.07
CA PHE A 248 -5.21 22.70 4.96
C PHE A 248 -4.90 23.52 3.70
N LEU A 249 -4.97 24.84 3.79
CA LEU A 249 -4.75 25.73 2.64
C LEU A 249 -3.35 25.53 2.05
N LYS A 250 -2.33 25.46 2.91
CA LYS A 250 -0.95 25.25 2.47
C LYS A 250 -0.73 23.88 1.83
N SER A 251 -1.35 22.83 2.39
CA SER A 251 -1.29 21.47 1.81
C SER A 251 -1.96 21.42 0.44
N VAL A 252 -3.16 21.97 0.31
CA VAL A 252 -3.88 22.03 -0.97
C VAL A 252 -3.06 22.81 -2.00
N PHE A 253 -2.51 23.97 -1.63
CA PHE A 253 -1.64 24.74 -2.51
C PHE A 253 -0.44 23.92 -2.98
N ASN A 254 0.26 23.24 -2.07
CA ASN A 254 1.42 22.45 -2.41
C ASN A 254 1.07 21.21 -3.27
N ILE A 255 -0.08 20.58 -3.03
CA ILE A 255 -0.54 19.44 -3.84
C ILE A 255 -0.89 19.89 -5.26
N VAL A 256 -1.56 21.01 -5.41
CA VAL A 256 -2.06 21.49 -6.72
C VAL A 256 -0.95 22.17 -7.52
N PHE A 257 -0.22 23.09 -6.91
CA PHE A 257 0.71 23.99 -7.64
C PHE A 257 2.18 23.57 -7.53
N VAL A 258 2.62 23.03 -6.39
CA VAL A 258 4.01 22.57 -6.21
C VAL A 258 4.17 21.11 -6.63
N GLY A 259 3.07 20.39 -6.78
CA GLY A 259 3.10 18.99 -7.18
C GLY A 259 3.51 18.04 -6.06
N ALA A 260 3.25 18.40 -4.79
CA ALA A 260 3.42 17.48 -3.66
C ALA A 260 2.61 16.20 -3.93
N ARG A 261 3.24 15.04 -3.77
CA ARG A 261 2.61 13.74 -4.05
C ARG A 261 2.82 12.79 -2.87
N SER A 262 1.91 11.84 -2.75
CA SER A 262 2.13 10.67 -1.92
C SER A 262 3.30 9.89 -2.53
N LYS A 263 4.48 10.12 -1.98
CA LYS A 263 5.70 9.44 -2.44
C LYS A 263 5.72 8.01 -1.97
#